data_d3c72cb5e0ce48abd492d720099a6cd6
#
_entry.id   d3c72cb5e0ce48abd492d720099a6cd6
#
_cell.length_a   1.000
_cell.length_b   1.000
_cell.length_c   1.000
_cell.angle_alpha   90.00
_cell.angle_beta   90.00
_cell.angle_gamma   90.00
#
_symmetry.space_group_name_H-M   'P 1'
#
loop_
_entity.id
_entity.type
_entity.pdbx_description
1 polymer ?
#
loop_
_entity_poly.entity_id
_entity_poly.type
_entity_poly.pdbx_seq_one_letter_code
_entity_poly.pdbx_strand_id
1 'polypeptide(L)'
;MKKILLLSVLGIFISCANQNQKCETTSNGFTSTEGEQVTMGSQESVDIFLKIDNAWKERDYDAIKSLVSDDAQFVNADGESFIGGQGFADYIEKDYQETVVQNGQDWGWTINYAFAVKPTNADRGEYVNARFTGNYIAEEWYQIKDGKLVSWHQTRRTPTPNTN
;
A
#
# COMPACT_ATOMS: atom_id res chain seq x y z
N MET A 1 -12.52 70.10 -42.61
CA MET A 1 -12.69 69.86 -41.19
C MET A 1 -13.13 68.40 -41.04
N LYS A 2 -12.17 67.48 -40.81
CA LYS A 2 -12.45 66.02 -40.66
C LYS A 2 -12.37 65.70 -39.18
N LYS A 3 -13.50 65.32 -38.60
CA LYS A 3 -13.57 64.81 -37.19
C LYS A 3 -13.13 63.33 -37.20
N ILE A 4 -12.04 63.03 -36.50
CA ILE A 4 -11.57 61.68 -36.27
C ILE A 4 -12.27 61.21 -35.00
N LEU A 5 -13.10 60.15 -35.17
CA LEU A 5 -13.78 59.50 -34.10
C LEU A 5 -12.83 58.39 -33.57
N LEU A 6 -12.29 58.57 -32.36
CA LEU A 6 -11.43 57.59 -31.67
C LEU A 6 -12.33 56.58 -30.98
N LEU A 7 -12.43 55.37 -31.57
CA LEU A 7 -13.14 54.26 -30.93
C LEU A 7 -12.18 53.57 -29.95
N SER A 8 -12.36 53.83 -28.65
CA SER A 8 -11.66 53.11 -27.59
C SER A 8 -12.30 51.71 -27.42
N VAL A 9 -11.59 50.70 -27.89
CA VAL A 9 -11.92 49.31 -27.62
C VAL A 9 -11.53 48.97 -26.19
N LEU A 10 -12.49 48.95 -25.28
CA LEU A 10 -12.32 48.52 -23.91
C LEU A 10 -12.26 47.00 -23.88
N GLY A 11 -11.04 46.43 -23.87
CA GLY A 11 -10.81 45.00 -23.73
C GLY A 11 -11.28 44.50 -22.35
N ILE A 12 -12.36 43.77 -22.33
CA ILE A 12 -12.82 43.09 -21.13
C ILE A 12 -11.91 41.86 -20.96
N PHE A 13 -10.89 42.00 -20.09
CA PHE A 13 -10.17 40.84 -19.57
C PHE A 13 -11.10 40.08 -18.63
N ILE A 14 -11.79 39.07 -19.14
CA ILE A 14 -12.45 38.10 -18.29
C ILE A 14 -11.30 37.30 -17.64
N SER A 15 -10.89 37.76 -16.46
CA SER A 15 -10.07 36.97 -15.56
C SER A 15 -10.87 35.75 -15.19
N CYS A 16 -10.47 34.58 -15.74
CA CYS A 16 -10.90 33.31 -15.19
C CYS A 16 -10.37 33.25 -13.75
N ALA A 17 -11.23 33.66 -12.81
CA ALA A 17 -11.01 33.37 -11.41
C ALA A 17 -10.80 31.84 -11.30
N ASN A 18 -9.62 31.44 -10.89
CA ASN A 18 -9.33 30.09 -10.48
C ASN A 18 -10.35 29.72 -9.39
N GLN A 19 -11.44 29.12 -9.82
CA GLN A 19 -12.23 28.31 -8.92
C GLN A 19 -11.28 27.18 -8.52
N ASN A 20 -10.87 27.16 -7.27
CA ASN A 20 -10.35 26.00 -6.59
C ASN A 20 -11.46 24.93 -6.65
N GLN A 21 -11.61 24.27 -7.80
CA GLN A 21 -12.30 23.00 -7.85
C GLN A 21 -11.47 22.06 -6.97
N LYS A 22 -11.90 21.91 -5.71
CA LYS A 22 -11.58 20.70 -4.97
C LYS A 22 -11.98 19.57 -5.90
N CYS A 23 -10.99 18.87 -6.47
CA CYS A 23 -11.26 17.58 -7.08
C CYS A 23 -11.87 16.74 -5.96
N GLU A 24 -13.19 16.57 -5.97
CA GLU A 24 -13.83 15.59 -5.13
C GLU A 24 -13.28 14.25 -5.57
N THR A 25 -12.44 13.65 -4.72
CA THR A 25 -11.99 12.28 -4.91
C THR A 25 -13.22 11.40 -4.80
N THR A 26 -13.69 10.92 -5.94
CA THR A 26 -14.85 10.03 -5.99
C THR A 26 -14.49 8.74 -5.26
N SER A 27 -15.27 8.40 -4.24
CA SER A 27 -15.18 7.08 -3.61
C SER A 27 -15.52 6.00 -4.63
N ASN A 28 -14.74 4.91 -4.63
CA ASN A 28 -14.92 3.78 -5.55
C ASN A 28 -14.95 2.42 -4.83
N GLY A 29 -15.33 2.41 -3.57
CA GLY A 29 -15.44 1.19 -2.78
C GLY A 29 -15.80 1.45 -1.33
N PHE A 30 -15.84 0.38 -0.53
CA PHE A 30 -16.11 0.42 0.91
C PHE A 30 -15.29 -0.65 1.66
N THR A 31 -15.03 -0.46 2.94
CA THR A 31 -14.15 -1.33 3.76
C THR A 31 -14.83 -1.97 4.96
N SER A 32 -16.06 -1.75 5.24
CA SER A 32 -16.71 -2.34 6.41
C SER A 32 -18.15 -2.73 6.12
N THR A 33 -18.75 -3.50 7.03
CA THR A 33 -20.17 -3.81 6.96
C THR A 33 -21.07 -2.58 7.04
N GLU A 34 -20.55 -1.47 7.59
CA GLU A 34 -21.23 -0.18 7.63
C GLU A 34 -21.06 0.64 6.35
N GLY A 35 -20.30 0.12 5.37
CA GLY A 35 -20.11 0.78 4.09
C GLY A 35 -19.17 1.98 4.15
N GLU A 36 -18.15 1.96 5.03
CA GLU A 36 -17.12 3.00 5.05
C GLU A 36 -16.44 3.11 3.69
N GLN A 37 -16.50 4.29 3.11
CA GLN A 37 -16.00 4.54 1.77
C GLN A 37 -14.46 4.62 1.74
N VAL A 38 -13.90 4.29 0.58
CA VAL A 38 -12.47 4.35 0.31
C VAL A 38 -12.17 5.19 -0.93
N THR A 39 -10.99 5.79 -0.91
CA THR A 39 -10.37 6.47 -2.05
C THR A 39 -8.97 5.89 -2.28
N MET A 40 -8.27 6.32 -3.32
CA MET A 40 -6.86 5.99 -3.46
C MET A 40 -6.06 6.54 -2.28
N GLY A 41 -5.14 5.73 -1.76
CA GLY A 41 -4.22 6.11 -0.71
C GLY A 41 -2.99 6.85 -1.23
N SER A 42 -2.03 7.11 -0.33
CA SER A 42 -0.83 7.89 -0.61
C SER A 42 0.31 7.05 -1.20
N GLN A 43 1.21 7.72 -1.92
CA GLN A 43 2.49 7.13 -2.33
C GLN A 43 3.36 6.80 -1.10
N GLU A 44 3.27 7.61 -0.04
CA GLU A 44 4.02 7.38 1.20
C GLU A 44 3.73 6.00 1.81
N SER A 45 2.48 5.57 1.85
CA SER A 45 2.11 4.24 2.34
C SER A 45 2.70 3.13 1.47
N VAL A 46 2.73 3.31 0.13
CA VAL A 46 3.40 2.38 -0.78
C VAL A 46 4.90 2.36 -0.53
N ASP A 47 5.53 3.50 -0.29
CA ASP A 47 6.97 3.58 -0.03
C ASP A 47 7.36 2.91 1.31
N ILE A 48 6.51 2.99 2.33
CA ILE A 48 6.69 2.26 3.60
C ILE A 48 6.59 0.76 3.36
N PHE A 49 5.56 0.31 2.63
CA PHE A 49 5.44 -1.08 2.21
C PHE A 49 6.71 -1.58 1.50
N LEU A 50 7.23 -0.83 0.53
CA LEU A 50 8.45 -1.21 -0.19
C LEU A 50 9.68 -1.32 0.72
N LYS A 51 9.79 -0.48 1.74
CA LYS A 51 10.86 -0.59 2.75
C LYS A 51 10.72 -1.88 3.57
N ILE A 52 9.51 -2.24 3.96
CA ILE A 52 9.22 -3.48 4.69
C ILE A 52 9.54 -4.70 3.81
N ASP A 53 9.07 -4.71 2.56
CA ASP A 53 9.34 -5.80 1.61
C ASP A 53 10.84 -5.99 1.36
N ASN A 54 11.59 -4.89 1.21
CA ASN A 54 13.03 -4.94 1.04
C ASN A 54 13.74 -5.47 2.29
N ALA A 55 13.37 -4.96 3.47
CA ALA A 55 13.91 -5.45 4.74
C ALA A 55 13.61 -6.94 4.97
N TRP A 56 12.42 -7.42 4.53
CA TRP A 56 12.07 -8.83 4.56
C TRP A 56 12.98 -9.66 3.65
N LYS A 57 13.15 -9.25 2.39
CA LYS A 57 14.05 -9.93 1.43
C LYS A 57 15.48 -10.02 1.94
N GLU A 58 15.98 -8.94 2.51
CA GLU A 58 17.35 -8.85 3.05
C GLU A 58 17.47 -9.50 4.43
N ARG A 59 16.38 -9.84 5.08
CA ARG A 59 16.30 -10.31 6.48
C ARG A 59 16.93 -9.30 7.44
N ASP A 60 16.69 -8.02 7.18
CA ASP A 60 17.08 -6.93 8.07
C ASP A 60 16.03 -6.79 9.19
N TYR A 61 16.21 -7.61 10.24
CA TYR A 61 15.26 -7.68 11.36
C TYR A 61 15.22 -6.39 12.18
N ASP A 62 16.29 -5.61 12.22
CA ASP A 62 16.30 -4.32 12.91
C ASP A 62 15.48 -3.28 12.14
N ALA A 63 15.59 -3.26 10.80
CA ALA A 63 14.72 -2.45 9.97
C ALA A 63 13.25 -2.87 10.12
N ILE A 64 12.94 -4.18 10.10
CA ILE A 64 11.57 -4.70 10.33
C ILE A 64 11.03 -4.19 11.67
N LYS A 65 11.77 -4.36 12.77
CA LYS A 65 11.34 -3.90 14.11
C LYS A 65 11.10 -2.39 14.16
N SER A 66 11.88 -1.61 13.42
CA SER A 66 11.73 -0.15 13.37
C SER A 66 10.49 0.31 12.59
N LEU A 67 10.10 -0.44 11.53
CA LEU A 67 9.00 -0.12 10.63
C LEU A 67 7.63 -0.66 11.11
N VAL A 68 7.62 -1.51 12.13
CA VAL A 68 6.43 -2.17 12.66
C VAL A 68 6.05 -1.57 14.02
N SER A 69 4.75 -1.43 14.29
CA SER A 69 4.26 -1.04 15.62
C SER A 69 4.40 -2.20 16.61
N ASP A 70 4.65 -1.89 17.89
CA ASP A 70 4.83 -2.90 18.93
C ASP A 70 3.56 -3.74 19.17
N ASP A 71 2.39 -3.18 18.89
CA ASP A 71 1.08 -3.80 19.03
C ASP A 71 0.48 -4.28 17.69
N ALA A 72 1.26 -4.22 16.61
CA ALA A 72 0.84 -4.66 15.28
C ALA A 72 0.39 -6.12 15.29
N GLN A 73 -0.70 -6.41 14.58
CA GLN A 73 -1.28 -7.76 14.53
C GLN A 73 -1.11 -8.37 13.13
N PHE A 74 -0.68 -9.60 13.10
CA PHE A 74 -0.37 -10.32 11.88
C PHE A 74 -1.06 -11.67 11.82
N VAL A 75 -1.47 -12.05 10.61
CA VAL A 75 -1.99 -13.39 10.32
C VAL A 75 -1.42 -13.83 8.98
N ASN A 76 -0.68 -14.94 8.98
CA ASN A 76 -0.14 -15.51 7.76
C ASN A 76 -1.19 -16.36 7.00
N ALA A 77 -0.80 -16.89 5.84
CA ALA A 77 -1.68 -17.68 4.98
C ALA A 77 -2.14 -19.00 5.62
N ASP A 78 -1.43 -19.50 6.62
CA ASP A 78 -1.73 -20.73 7.34
C ASP A 78 -2.59 -20.46 8.60
N GLY A 79 -2.92 -19.19 8.86
CA GLY A 79 -3.72 -18.77 10.01
C GLY A 79 -2.92 -18.60 11.31
N GLU A 80 -1.59 -18.67 11.26
CA GLU A 80 -0.76 -18.34 12.43
C GLU A 80 -0.80 -16.85 12.71
N SER A 81 -0.96 -16.49 13.97
CA SER A 81 -0.98 -15.08 14.42
C SER A 81 0.25 -14.76 15.24
N PHE A 82 0.79 -13.55 15.03
CA PHE A 82 1.93 -13.03 15.80
C PHE A 82 1.79 -11.50 15.97
N ILE A 83 2.56 -10.93 16.90
CA ILE A 83 2.39 -9.54 17.33
C ILE A 83 3.72 -8.82 17.28
N GLY A 84 3.68 -7.56 16.81
CA GLY A 84 4.77 -6.60 16.91
C GLY A 84 5.96 -6.90 15.99
N GLY A 85 6.92 -5.99 15.99
CA GLY A 85 8.10 -6.09 15.13
C GLY A 85 8.97 -7.31 15.41
N GLN A 86 9.09 -7.74 16.68
CA GLN A 86 9.84 -8.94 17.02
C GLN A 86 9.12 -10.20 16.51
N GLY A 87 7.80 -10.31 16.71
CA GLY A 87 7.04 -11.45 16.21
C GLY A 87 7.09 -11.55 14.68
N PHE A 88 7.11 -10.42 13.98
CA PHE A 88 7.27 -10.40 12.52
C PHE A 88 8.67 -10.83 12.09
N ALA A 89 9.72 -10.37 12.78
CA ALA A 89 11.09 -10.79 12.52
C ALA A 89 11.28 -12.30 12.74
N ASP A 90 10.71 -12.84 13.82
CA ASP A 90 10.77 -14.28 14.13
C ASP A 90 10.03 -15.12 13.07
N TYR A 91 8.88 -14.63 12.58
CA TYR A 91 8.16 -15.24 11.47
C TYR A 91 8.99 -15.28 10.18
N ILE A 92 9.63 -14.17 9.82
CA ILE A 92 10.50 -14.08 8.63
C ILE A 92 11.66 -15.09 8.74
N GLU A 93 12.30 -15.16 9.89
CA GLU A 93 13.41 -16.12 10.12
C GLU A 93 12.90 -17.56 10.02
N LYS A 94 11.75 -17.89 10.63
CA LYS A 94 11.13 -19.22 10.52
C LYS A 94 10.85 -19.59 9.06
N ASP A 95 10.21 -18.69 8.29
CA ASP A 95 9.89 -18.91 6.89
C ASP A 95 11.16 -19.12 6.03
N TYR A 96 12.22 -18.36 6.31
CA TYR A 96 13.52 -18.56 5.66
C TYR A 96 14.12 -19.93 5.98
N GLN A 97 14.13 -20.35 7.24
CA GLN A 97 14.66 -21.64 7.66
C GLN A 97 13.91 -22.80 7.03
N GLU A 98 12.58 -22.70 6.95
CA GLU A 98 11.74 -23.72 6.31
C GLU A 98 11.93 -23.74 4.79
N THR A 99 11.88 -22.56 4.14
CA THR A 99 11.92 -22.43 2.68
C THR A 99 13.30 -22.78 2.12
N VAL A 100 14.34 -22.19 2.66
CA VAL A 100 15.70 -22.30 2.10
C VAL A 100 16.50 -23.43 2.72
N VAL A 101 16.59 -23.46 4.05
CA VAL A 101 17.51 -24.38 4.73
C VAL A 101 16.99 -25.81 4.72
N GLN A 102 15.70 -26.00 4.97
CA GLN A 102 15.11 -27.34 5.05
C GLN A 102 14.66 -27.85 3.67
N ASN A 103 14.05 -27.00 2.86
CA ASN A 103 13.45 -27.41 1.59
C ASN A 103 14.31 -27.08 0.35
N GLY A 104 15.40 -26.31 0.51
CA GLY A 104 16.31 -25.97 -0.59
C GLY A 104 15.66 -25.13 -1.70
N GLN A 105 14.60 -24.39 -1.39
CA GLN A 105 13.92 -23.50 -2.31
C GLN A 105 14.60 -22.14 -2.37
N ASP A 106 14.37 -21.40 -3.46
CA ASP A 106 14.91 -20.05 -3.60
C ASP A 106 14.24 -19.07 -2.63
N TRP A 107 15.04 -18.11 -2.12
CA TRP A 107 14.55 -16.98 -1.35
C TRP A 107 14.38 -15.76 -2.23
N GLY A 108 13.15 -15.33 -2.37
CA GLY A 108 12.83 -14.13 -3.13
C GLY A 108 11.52 -14.24 -3.92
N TRP A 109 11.05 -13.08 -4.31
CA TRP A 109 9.79 -12.92 -5.06
C TRP A 109 9.81 -11.66 -5.88
N THR A 110 8.89 -11.59 -6.85
CA THR A 110 8.63 -10.41 -7.67
C THR A 110 7.34 -9.77 -7.24
N ILE A 111 7.35 -8.46 -6.97
CA ILE A 111 6.15 -7.65 -6.79
C ILE A 111 5.53 -7.43 -8.18
N ASN A 112 4.30 -7.90 -8.38
CA ASN A 112 3.59 -7.71 -9.65
C ASN A 112 2.86 -6.38 -9.70
N TYR A 113 2.27 -5.97 -8.58
CA TYR A 113 1.67 -4.67 -8.35
C TYR A 113 1.61 -4.35 -6.86
N ALA A 114 1.51 -3.06 -6.55
CA ALA A 114 1.11 -2.56 -5.25
C ALA A 114 0.32 -1.26 -5.43
N PHE A 115 -0.71 -1.07 -4.62
CA PHE A 115 -1.47 0.19 -4.57
C PHE A 115 -2.05 0.39 -3.18
N ALA A 116 -2.26 1.65 -2.80
CA ALA A 116 -2.83 2.00 -1.52
C ALA A 116 -4.28 2.45 -1.66
N VAL A 117 -5.10 2.12 -0.65
CA VAL A 117 -6.45 2.66 -0.47
C VAL A 117 -6.54 3.32 0.90
N LYS A 118 -7.33 4.39 0.97
CA LYS A 118 -7.53 5.18 2.17
C LYS A 118 -9.00 5.19 2.55
N PRO A 119 -9.37 4.63 3.72
CA PRO A 119 -10.69 4.77 4.31
C PRO A 119 -11.01 6.22 4.67
N THR A 120 -12.30 6.57 4.69
CA THR A 120 -12.73 7.92 5.14
C THR A 120 -12.46 8.15 6.63
N ASN A 121 -12.45 7.10 7.45
CA ASN A 121 -11.99 7.18 8.83
C ASN A 121 -10.46 7.19 8.87
N ALA A 122 -9.89 8.37 9.08
CA ALA A 122 -8.44 8.59 9.13
C ALA A 122 -7.74 7.79 10.24
N ASP A 123 -8.44 7.45 11.32
CA ASP A 123 -7.87 6.69 12.44
C ASP A 123 -7.48 5.26 12.05
N ARG A 124 -7.99 4.77 10.93
CA ARG A 124 -7.63 3.45 10.41
C ARG A 124 -6.30 3.43 9.66
N GLY A 125 -5.75 4.58 9.29
CA GLY A 125 -4.60 4.66 8.40
C GLY A 125 -4.96 4.28 6.95
N GLU A 126 -3.98 3.79 6.21
CA GLU A 126 -4.13 3.37 4.81
C GLU A 126 -3.81 1.88 4.65
N TYR A 127 -4.34 1.26 3.61
CA TYR A 127 -4.11 -0.15 3.31
C TYR A 127 -3.40 -0.28 1.97
N VAL A 128 -2.26 -0.95 1.96
CA VAL A 128 -1.55 -1.31 0.73
C VAL A 128 -1.89 -2.76 0.39
N ASN A 129 -2.44 -2.98 -0.80
CA ASN A 129 -2.55 -4.31 -1.38
C ASN A 129 -1.35 -4.56 -2.29
N ALA A 130 -0.75 -5.72 -2.18
CA ALA A 130 0.35 -6.13 -3.05
C ALA A 130 0.20 -7.58 -3.48
N ARG A 131 0.63 -7.88 -4.71
CA ARG A 131 0.67 -9.22 -5.25
C ARG A 131 2.10 -9.62 -5.58
N PHE A 132 2.41 -10.85 -5.25
CA PHE A 132 3.74 -11.43 -5.41
C PHE A 132 3.70 -12.73 -6.22
N THR A 133 4.79 -12.99 -6.93
CA THR A 133 5.11 -14.30 -7.53
C THR A 133 6.51 -14.72 -7.15
N GLY A 134 6.64 -15.96 -6.73
CA GLY A 134 7.85 -16.64 -6.32
C GLY A 134 7.53 -18.14 -6.21
N ASN A 135 7.92 -18.78 -5.11
CA ASN A 135 7.50 -20.14 -4.78
C ASN A 135 5.98 -20.26 -4.66
N TYR A 136 5.30 -19.14 -4.33
CA TYR A 136 3.86 -19.01 -4.25
C TYR A 136 3.37 -17.83 -5.08
N ILE A 137 2.07 -17.78 -5.33
CA ILE A 137 1.36 -16.57 -5.68
C ILE A 137 0.72 -16.08 -4.40
N ALA A 138 1.11 -14.91 -3.91
CA ALA A 138 0.58 -14.33 -2.69
C ALA A 138 -0.17 -13.02 -2.97
N GLU A 139 -1.23 -12.80 -2.22
CA GLU A 139 -1.94 -11.51 -2.11
C GLU A 139 -1.87 -11.08 -0.66
N GLU A 140 -1.40 -9.87 -0.43
CA GLU A 140 -1.12 -9.36 0.90
C GLU A 140 -1.73 -7.98 1.11
N TRP A 141 -2.16 -7.74 2.35
CA TRP A 141 -2.63 -6.44 2.78
C TRP A 141 -1.81 -5.95 3.97
N TYR A 142 -1.34 -4.73 3.84
CA TYR A 142 -0.53 -4.02 4.83
C TYR A 142 -1.30 -2.80 5.30
N GLN A 143 -1.65 -2.72 6.57
CA GLN A 143 -2.24 -1.52 7.15
C GLN A 143 -1.13 -0.62 7.67
N ILE A 144 -1.01 0.55 7.08
CA ILE A 144 -0.02 1.57 7.44
C ILE A 144 -0.71 2.69 8.19
N LYS A 145 -0.23 2.98 9.39
CA LYS A 145 -0.71 4.08 10.21
C LYS A 145 0.46 4.76 10.89
N ASP A 146 0.47 6.10 10.90
CA ASP A 146 1.51 6.92 11.53
C ASP A 146 2.94 6.51 11.12
N GLY A 147 3.11 6.16 9.84
CA GLY A 147 4.40 5.77 9.28
C GLY A 147 4.88 4.35 9.63
N LYS A 148 4.03 3.53 10.24
CA LYS A 148 4.35 2.15 10.65
C LYS A 148 3.32 1.15 10.16
N LEU A 149 3.75 -0.10 10.01
CA LEU A 149 2.87 -1.25 9.82
C LEU A 149 2.16 -1.60 11.13
N VAL A 150 0.83 -1.62 11.10
CA VAL A 150 0.00 -1.96 12.28
C VAL A 150 -0.79 -3.25 12.11
N SER A 151 -0.96 -3.73 10.87
CA SER A 151 -1.59 -5.01 10.60
C SER A 151 -1.12 -5.55 9.24
N TRP A 152 -1.01 -6.86 9.15
CA TRP A 152 -0.73 -7.55 7.89
C TRP A 152 -1.45 -8.89 7.88
N HIS A 153 -1.92 -9.26 6.71
CA HIS A 153 -2.40 -10.61 6.46
C HIS A 153 -2.07 -11.04 5.02
N GLN A 154 -1.93 -12.32 4.85
CA GLN A 154 -1.54 -12.95 3.61
C GLN A 154 -2.54 -14.02 3.20
N THR A 155 -2.80 -14.12 1.90
CA THR A 155 -3.35 -15.31 1.27
C THR A 155 -2.37 -15.81 0.24
N ARG A 156 -2.17 -17.12 0.12
CA ARG A 156 -1.25 -17.70 -0.86
C ARG A 156 -1.83 -18.93 -1.53
N ARG A 157 -1.35 -19.19 -2.73
CA ARG A 157 -1.65 -20.42 -3.48
C ARG A 157 -0.42 -20.93 -4.21
N THR A 158 -0.30 -22.24 -4.34
CA THR A 158 0.72 -22.84 -5.20
C THR A 158 0.42 -22.53 -6.67
N PRO A 159 1.40 -22.11 -7.49
CA PRO A 159 1.20 -21.98 -8.92
C PRO A 159 0.75 -23.31 -9.52
N THR A 160 -0.31 -23.30 -10.32
CA THR A 160 -0.70 -24.48 -11.08
C THR A 160 0.31 -24.69 -12.21
N PRO A 161 0.91 -25.86 -12.38
CA PRO A 161 1.74 -26.12 -13.54
C PRO A 161 0.93 -25.87 -14.83
N ASN A 162 1.51 -25.13 -15.77
CA ASN A 162 0.89 -24.99 -17.09
C ASN A 162 0.87 -26.37 -17.74
N THR A 163 -0.28 -27.00 -17.78
CA THR A 163 -0.53 -28.17 -18.64
C THR A 163 -0.75 -27.65 -20.06
N ASN A 164 0.35 -27.46 -20.79
CA ASN A 164 0.33 -27.32 -22.25
C ASN A 164 0.42 -28.68 -22.88
#